data_be950c9eceb11e2e0d96d0ec3d545abc
#
_entry.id   be950c9eceb11e2e0d96d0ec3d545abc
#
_cell.length_a   1.000
_cell.length_b   1.000
_cell.length_c   1.000
_cell.angle_alpha   90.00
_cell.angle_beta   90.00
_cell.angle_gamma   90.00
#
_symmetry.space_group_name_H-M   'P 1'
#
loop_
_entity.id
_entity.type
_entity.pdbx_description
1 polymer ?
#
loop_
_entity_poly.entity_id
_entity_poly.type
_entity_poly.pdbx_seq_one_letter_code
_entity_poly.pdbx_strand_id
1 'polypeptide(L)'
;MTPCRRGEGRVADQIAPEGVYSKSGARLLDRTGERRLPVGFDGFETVAARLVFVDKSILVADVLESGQAVTLFCRPRRFGKTLAMTMLKAFFELPPDGVSRVSLFEGLEVWDACDGRYRVEQGVRPVVFFTFNEVKKADWALAYENITVAMSWF
;
A
#
# COMPACT_ATOMS: atom_id res chain seq x y z
N MET A 1 -6.13 24.19 4.38
CA MET A 1 -6.71 22.92 3.85
C MET A 1 -7.33 22.20 5.04
N THR A 2 -8.61 21.93 5.01
CA THR A 2 -9.29 21.23 6.11
C THR A 2 -8.91 19.75 6.03
N PRO A 3 -8.36 19.12 7.08
CA PRO A 3 -8.04 17.70 7.06
C PRO A 3 -9.32 16.90 6.84
N CYS A 4 -9.23 15.86 6.01
CA CYS A 4 -10.33 14.94 5.80
C CYS A 4 -10.63 14.24 7.12
N ARG A 5 -11.75 14.56 7.76
CA ARG A 5 -12.18 13.85 8.97
C ARG A 5 -12.53 12.42 8.56
N ARG A 6 -11.92 11.43 9.23
CA ARG A 6 -12.42 10.05 9.21
C ARG A 6 -13.90 10.13 9.53
N GLY A 7 -14.74 9.72 8.59
CA GLY A 7 -16.17 9.73 8.79
C GLY A 7 -16.50 8.96 10.06
N GLU A 8 -17.05 9.65 11.04
CA GLU A 8 -17.69 9.02 12.19
C GLU A 8 -18.76 8.09 11.64
N GLY A 9 -18.65 6.82 12.05
CA GLY A 9 -19.44 5.68 11.69
C GLY A 9 -20.83 5.98 11.12
N ARG A 10 -20.96 5.93 9.82
CA ARG A 10 -22.21 5.48 9.25
C ARG A 10 -22.33 4.00 9.57
N VAL A 11 -23.23 3.69 10.47
CA VAL A 11 -23.74 2.33 10.63
C VAL A 11 -24.24 1.90 9.26
N ALA A 12 -23.42 1.11 8.57
CA ALA A 12 -23.70 0.66 7.24
C ALA A 12 -24.64 -0.53 7.31
N ASP A 13 -25.92 -0.26 7.19
CA ASP A 13 -26.91 -1.22 6.65
C ASP A 13 -26.89 -1.20 5.10
N GLN A 14 -25.72 -0.91 4.51
CA GLN A 14 -25.51 -1.09 3.10
C GLN A 14 -24.79 -2.43 2.91
N ILE A 15 -25.45 -3.32 2.20
CA ILE A 15 -24.91 -4.59 1.70
C ILE A 15 -23.52 -4.30 1.14
N ALA A 16 -22.48 -4.76 1.86
CA ALA A 16 -21.10 -4.61 1.39
C ALA A 16 -20.99 -5.34 0.03
N PRO A 17 -20.31 -4.75 -0.95
CA PRO A 17 -20.08 -5.43 -2.22
C PRO A 17 -19.45 -6.80 -1.97
N GLU A 18 -19.79 -7.78 -2.78
CA GLU A 18 -19.24 -9.15 -2.67
C GLU A 18 -17.73 -9.09 -2.53
N GLY A 19 -17.17 -9.83 -1.57
CA GLY A 19 -15.73 -9.85 -1.28
C GLY A 19 -15.25 -8.86 -0.21
N VAL A 20 -16.13 -8.03 0.37
CA VAL A 20 -15.77 -7.11 1.45
C VAL A 20 -16.34 -7.60 2.78
N TYR A 21 -15.48 -7.89 3.73
CA TYR A 21 -15.86 -8.29 5.08
C TYR A 21 -15.40 -7.24 6.09
N SER A 22 -16.31 -6.68 6.85
CA SER A 22 -15.99 -5.74 7.92
C SER A 22 -16.31 -6.35 9.27
N LYS A 23 -15.34 -6.38 10.17
CA LYS A 23 -15.53 -6.70 11.59
C LYS A 23 -14.68 -5.75 12.41
N SER A 24 -15.31 -5.03 13.33
CA SER A 24 -14.62 -4.11 14.24
C SER A 24 -13.79 -3.01 13.53
N GLY A 25 -14.31 -2.40 12.48
CA GLY A 25 -13.65 -1.27 11.78
C GLY A 25 -12.49 -1.66 10.86
N ALA A 26 -12.10 -2.93 10.81
CA ALA A 26 -11.11 -3.41 9.83
C ALA A 26 -11.84 -3.90 8.58
N ARG A 27 -11.48 -3.33 7.43
CA ARG A 27 -12.01 -3.74 6.14
C ARG A 27 -11.15 -4.85 5.56
N LEU A 28 -11.73 -6.05 5.43
CA LEU A 28 -11.08 -7.20 4.81
C LEU A 28 -11.56 -7.34 3.37
N LEU A 29 -10.64 -7.44 2.44
CA LEU A 29 -10.93 -7.54 1.01
C LEU A 29 -10.50 -8.91 0.48
N ASP A 30 -11.40 -9.52 -0.29
CA ASP A 30 -11.15 -10.73 -1.05
C ASP A 30 -11.77 -10.57 -2.45
N ARG A 31 -10.93 -10.32 -3.45
CA ARG A 31 -11.40 -10.10 -4.83
C ARG A 31 -11.63 -11.39 -5.60
N THR A 32 -11.11 -12.50 -5.11
CA THR A 32 -11.18 -13.80 -5.80
C THR A 32 -12.27 -14.71 -5.26
N GLY A 33 -12.74 -14.46 -4.03
CA GLY A 33 -13.64 -15.36 -3.31
C GLY A 33 -13.00 -16.66 -2.81
N GLU A 34 -11.71 -16.87 -3.10
CA GLU A 34 -10.99 -18.11 -2.73
C GLU A 34 -10.47 -18.12 -1.30
N ARG A 35 -10.59 -17.01 -0.59
CA ARG A 35 -10.15 -16.82 0.81
C ARG A 35 -8.70 -17.19 1.09
N ARG A 36 -7.83 -16.99 0.11
CA ARG A 36 -6.39 -17.28 0.24
C ARG A 36 -5.70 -16.19 1.06
N LEU A 37 -5.03 -16.59 2.14
CA LEU A 37 -4.25 -15.67 2.98
C LEU A 37 -2.88 -15.37 2.36
N PRO A 38 -2.33 -14.15 2.52
CA PRO A 38 -1.06 -13.72 1.95
C PRO A 38 0.14 -14.21 2.76
N VAL A 39 0.27 -15.54 2.90
CA VAL A 39 1.40 -16.13 3.63
C VAL A 39 2.63 -16.15 2.72
N GLY A 40 3.69 -15.41 3.12
CA GLY A 40 4.94 -15.34 2.35
C GLY A 40 4.93 -14.34 1.19
N PHE A 41 3.84 -13.59 1.03
CA PHE A 41 3.75 -12.52 0.03
C PHE A 41 3.88 -11.15 0.71
N ASP A 42 4.69 -10.27 0.13
CA ASP A 42 4.95 -8.92 0.62
C ASP A 42 4.74 -7.82 -0.46
N GLY A 43 4.55 -8.21 -1.72
CA GLY A 43 4.21 -7.31 -2.81
C GLY A 43 2.71 -7.00 -2.87
N PHE A 44 2.35 -5.71 -2.75
CA PHE A 44 0.95 -5.27 -2.75
C PHE A 44 0.20 -5.66 -4.02
N GLU A 45 0.80 -5.57 -5.19
CA GLU A 45 0.16 -5.90 -6.46
C GLU A 45 -0.36 -7.34 -6.48
N THR A 46 0.47 -8.29 -6.05
CA THR A 46 0.08 -9.70 -5.97
C THR A 46 -1.00 -9.93 -4.92
N VAL A 47 -0.85 -9.29 -3.75
CA VAL A 47 -1.80 -9.44 -2.64
C VAL A 47 -3.15 -8.85 -3.01
N ALA A 48 -3.19 -7.65 -3.57
CA ALA A 48 -4.44 -6.98 -3.96
C ALA A 48 -5.19 -7.69 -5.09
N ALA A 49 -4.46 -8.35 -6.01
CA ALA A 49 -5.05 -9.04 -7.14
C ALA A 49 -5.60 -10.44 -6.79
N ARG A 50 -4.99 -11.15 -5.83
CA ARG A 50 -5.21 -12.60 -5.68
C ARG A 50 -5.49 -13.10 -4.27
N LEU A 51 -5.31 -12.27 -3.24
CA LEU A 51 -5.30 -12.72 -1.87
C LEU A 51 -6.23 -11.89 -0.99
N VAL A 52 -6.60 -12.45 0.15
CA VAL A 52 -7.35 -11.71 1.18
C VAL A 52 -6.39 -10.80 1.94
N PHE A 53 -6.72 -9.53 2.07
CA PHE A 53 -5.92 -8.60 2.85
C PHE A 53 -6.76 -7.58 3.61
N VAL A 54 -6.17 -7.01 4.65
CA VAL A 54 -6.78 -5.91 5.40
C VAL A 54 -6.50 -4.61 4.67
N ASP A 55 -7.54 -3.89 4.30
CA ASP A 55 -7.42 -2.59 3.66
C ASP A 55 -6.80 -1.58 4.64
N LYS A 56 -5.68 -1.04 4.26
CA LYS A 56 -4.97 0.04 4.95
C LYS A 56 -4.64 1.18 3.99
N SER A 57 -5.35 1.24 2.86
CA SER A 57 -5.07 2.19 1.79
C SER A 57 -5.24 3.63 2.22
N ILE A 58 -6.03 3.90 3.26
CA ILE A 58 -6.16 5.24 3.84
C ILE A 58 -4.82 5.82 4.30
N LEU A 59 -3.79 5.00 4.50
CA LEU A 59 -2.44 5.44 4.76
C LEU A 59 -1.89 6.38 3.67
N VAL A 60 -2.33 6.22 2.43
CA VAL A 60 -1.98 7.12 1.32
C VAL A 60 -2.46 8.55 1.63
N ALA A 61 -3.69 8.67 2.11
CA ALA A 61 -4.26 9.95 2.52
C ALA A 61 -3.46 10.56 3.69
N ASP A 62 -3.13 9.74 4.70
CA ASP A 62 -2.33 10.18 5.85
C ASP A 62 -0.96 10.74 5.39
N VAL A 63 -0.31 10.08 4.44
CA VAL A 63 0.99 10.53 3.87
C VAL A 63 0.82 11.84 3.10
N LEU A 64 -0.19 11.96 2.26
CA LEU A 64 -0.44 13.16 1.45
C LEU A 64 -0.80 14.37 2.32
N GLU A 65 -1.62 14.16 3.35
CA GLU A 65 -2.11 15.24 4.20
C GLU A 65 -1.10 15.66 5.28
N SER A 66 -0.20 14.76 5.67
CA SER A 66 0.82 15.07 6.69
C SER A 66 1.75 16.19 6.27
N GLY A 67 2.03 16.33 4.97
CA GLY A 67 3.00 17.30 4.43
C GLY A 67 4.42 17.12 4.98
N GLN A 68 4.70 15.97 5.61
CA GLN A 68 5.98 15.71 6.23
C GLN A 68 7.03 15.29 5.20
N ALA A 69 8.24 15.85 5.30
CA ALA A 69 9.37 15.45 4.45
C ALA A 69 9.83 14.02 4.75
N VAL A 70 9.60 13.53 5.97
CA VAL A 70 10.00 12.18 6.41
C VAL A 70 8.86 11.57 7.21
N THR A 71 8.47 10.34 6.85
CA THR A 71 7.48 9.56 7.59
C THR A 71 8.10 8.25 8.03
N LEU A 72 8.05 7.95 9.33
CA LEU A 72 8.59 6.72 9.89
C LEU A 72 7.46 5.76 10.31
N PHE A 73 7.46 4.56 9.74
CA PHE A 73 6.50 3.51 10.08
C PHE A 73 7.06 2.52 11.11
N CYS A 74 6.83 2.78 12.39
CA CYS A 74 7.24 1.91 13.49
C CYS A 74 6.13 0.90 13.81
N ARG A 75 6.27 -0.34 13.34
CA ARG A 75 5.35 -1.44 13.64
C ARG A 75 6.13 -2.72 13.94
N PRO A 76 5.62 -3.64 14.77
CA PRO A 76 6.21 -4.94 15.00
C PRO A 76 6.42 -5.74 13.70
N ARG A 77 7.21 -6.81 13.78
CA ARG A 77 7.36 -7.76 12.67
C ARG A 77 6.01 -8.37 12.30
N ARG A 78 5.78 -8.67 11.02
CA ARG A 78 4.56 -9.28 10.46
C ARG A 78 3.29 -8.40 10.53
N PHE A 79 3.41 -7.12 10.85
CA PHE A 79 2.29 -6.17 10.82
C PHE A 79 2.13 -5.45 9.48
N GLY A 80 2.64 -6.03 8.40
CA GLY A 80 2.41 -5.55 7.02
C GLY A 80 3.19 -4.28 6.66
N LYS A 81 4.37 -4.03 7.27
CA LYS A 81 5.21 -2.86 6.90
C LYS A 81 5.59 -2.88 5.43
N THR A 82 6.15 -3.99 4.96
CA THR A 82 6.57 -4.15 3.55
C THR A 82 5.37 -4.01 2.63
N LEU A 83 4.23 -4.62 2.99
CA LEU A 83 3.00 -4.50 2.21
C LEU A 83 2.52 -3.04 2.13
N ALA A 84 2.58 -2.28 3.23
CA ALA A 84 2.24 -0.86 3.23
C ALA A 84 3.20 -0.04 2.36
N MET A 85 4.50 -0.33 2.42
CA MET A 85 5.50 0.36 1.60
C MET A 85 5.33 0.06 0.11
N THR A 86 5.09 -1.21 -0.25
CA THR A 86 4.84 -1.60 -1.65
C THR A 86 3.48 -1.08 -2.15
N MET A 87 2.49 -0.92 -1.28
CA MET A 87 1.23 -0.26 -1.59
C MET A 87 1.43 1.23 -1.90
N LEU A 88 2.19 1.95 -1.07
CA LEU A 88 2.53 3.36 -1.33
C LEU A 88 3.29 3.51 -2.64
N LYS A 89 4.28 2.62 -2.89
CA LYS A 89 4.98 2.56 -4.17
C LYS A 89 3.98 2.42 -5.33
N ALA A 90 3.14 1.38 -5.31
CA ALA A 90 2.18 1.09 -6.37
C ALA A 90 1.16 2.23 -6.58
N PHE A 91 0.85 3.00 -5.52
CA PHE A 91 -0.04 4.14 -5.63
C PHE A 91 0.62 5.34 -6.31
N PHE A 92 1.81 5.73 -5.87
CA PHE A 92 2.43 6.97 -6.32
C PHE A 92 3.24 6.81 -7.61
N GLU A 93 3.82 5.63 -7.84
CA GLU A 93 4.77 5.40 -8.92
C GLU A 93 4.14 5.62 -10.29
N LEU A 94 4.78 6.50 -11.08
CA LEU A 94 4.55 6.56 -12.50
C LEU A 94 4.94 5.19 -13.10
N PRO A 95 4.00 4.45 -13.69
CA PRO A 95 4.27 3.07 -14.06
C PRO A 95 5.35 3.00 -15.15
N PRO A 96 6.51 2.37 -14.89
CA PRO A 96 7.61 2.30 -15.84
C PRO A 96 7.27 1.42 -17.07
N ASP A 97 6.32 0.50 -16.89
CA ASP A 97 5.80 -0.39 -17.92
C ASP A 97 4.59 0.19 -18.68
N GLY A 98 4.14 1.40 -18.33
CA GLY A 98 2.96 2.03 -18.91
C GLY A 98 1.63 1.37 -18.48
N VAL A 99 1.67 0.34 -17.63
CA VAL A 99 0.48 -0.36 -17.18
C VAL A 99 -0.15 0.36 -15.99
N SER A 100 -1.35 0.87 -16.16
CA SER A 100 -2.09 1.55 -15.08
C SER A 100 -2.38 0.60 -13.92
N ARG A 101 -2.12 1.06 -12.70
CA ARG A 101 -2.40 0.34 -11.46
C ARG A 101 -3.68 0.81 -10.77
N VAL A 102 -4.52 1.57 -11.46
CA VAL A 102 -5.81 2.09 -10.96
C VAL A 102 -6.68 0.97 -10.43
N SER A 103 -6.81 -0.13 -11.16
CA SER A 103 -7.66 -1.27 -10.79
C SER A 103 -7.27 -1.93 -9.46
N LEU A 104 -6.03 -1.76 -8.99
CA LEU A 104 -5.60 -2.27 -7.69
C LEU A 104 -6.21 -1.48 -6.53
N PHE A 105 -6.57 -0.21 -6.77
CA PHE A 105 -7.07 0.70 -5.75
C PHE A 105 -8.59 0.92 -5.83
N GLU A 106 -9.22 0.61 -6.94
CA GLU A 106 -10.67 0.65 -7.07
C GLU A 106 -11.33 -0.22 -5.99
N GLY A 107 -12.30 0.38 -5.29
CA GLY A 107 -13.00 -0.26 -4.17
C GLY A 107 -12.20 -0.30 -2.86
N LEU A 108 -10.97 0.22 -2.79
CA LEU A 108 -10.25 0.45 -1.54
C LEU A 108 -10.71 1.75 -0.87
N GLU A 109 -10.47 1.86 0.44
CA GLU A 109 -10.89 3.01 1.24
C GLU A 109 -10.35 4.34 0.69
N VAL A 110 -9.10 4.38 0.26
CA VAL A 110 -8.49 5.60 -0.32
C VAL A 110 -9.16 6.05 -1.60
N TRP A 111 -9.73 5.10 -2.37
CA TRP A 111 -10.31 5.42 -3.67
C TRP A 111 -11.57 6.28 -3.57
N ASP A 112 -12.37 6.03 -2.53
CA ASP A 112 -13.62 6.74 -2.27
C ASP A 112 -13.48 7.80 -1.19
N ALA A 113 -12.33 7.85 -0.50
CA ALA A 113 -12.06 8.82 0.53
C ALA A 113 -12.13 10.25 -0.01
N CYS A 114 -12.80 11.13 0.74
CA CYS A 114 -12.97 12.54 0.39
C CYS A 114 -13.47 12.76 -1.05
N ASP A 115 -14.51 12.01 -1.44
CA ASP A 115 -15.12 12.08 -2.78
C ASP A 115 -14.13 11.80 -3.92
N GLY A 116 -13.16 10.92 -3.67
CA GLY A 116 -12.15 10.52 -4.64
C GLY A 116 -11.04 11.54 -4.87
N ARG A 117 -10.83 12.45 -3.96
CA ARG A 117 -9.82 13.53 -4.03
C ARG A 117 -8.41 13.01 -4.31
N TYR A 118 -8.07 11.81 -3.80
CA TYR A 118 -6.71 11.27 -3.92
C TYR A 118 -6.45 10.56 -5.25
N ARG A 119 -7.46 10.30 -6.07
CA ARG A 119 -7.33 9.61 -7.37
C ARG A 119 -6.38 10.33 -8.33
N VAL A 120 -6.34 11.66 -8.29
CA VAL A 120 -5.47 12.48 -9.14
C VAL A 120 -3.99 12.37 -8.78
N GLU A 121 -3.67 11.87 -7.60
CA GLU A 121 -2.31 11.68 -7.11
C GLU A 121 -1.74 10.29 -7.47
N GLN A 122 -2.58 9.42 -8.04
CA GLN A 122 -2.18 8.06 -8.35
C GLN A 122 -1.39 8.00 -9.66
N GLY A 123 -0.22 7.35 -9.61
CA GLY A 123 0.59 7.06 -10.80
C GLY A 123 1.28 8.28 -11.42
N VAL A 124 1.48 9.37 -10.67
CA VAL A 124 1.99 10.65 -11.21
C VAL A 124 3.38 11.01 -10.72
N ARG A 125 4.00 10.21 -9.86
CA ARG A 125 5.28 10.57 -9.22
C ARG A 125 6.39 9.58 -9.57
N PRO A 126 7.63 10.03 -9.79
CA PRO A 126 8.78 9.15 -9.76
C PRO A 126 8.97 8.63 -8.33
N VAL A 127 9.09 7.31 -8.16
CA VAL A 127 9.28 6.67 -6.85
C VAL A 127 10.56 5.87 -6.86
N VAL A 128 11.45 6.17 -5.93
CA VAL A 128 12.62 5.35 -5.65
C VAL A 128 12.27 4.41 -4.49
N PHE A 129 12.27 3.11 -4.74
CA PHE A 129 11.98 2.10 -3.73
C PHE A 129 13.23 1.28 -3.43
N PHE A 130 13.70 1.36 -2.20
CA PHE A 130 14.90 0.68 -1.76
C PHE A 130 14.61 -0.25 -0.58
N THR A 131 15.22 -1.46 -0.59
CA THR A 131 15.11 -2.43 0.48
C THR A 131 16.48 -2.96 0.89
N PHE A 132 16.73 -3.06 2.20
CA PHE A 132 17.94 -3.67 2.75
C PHE A 132 17.83 -5.20 2.94
N ASN A 133 16.76 -5.83 2.46
CA ASN A 133 16.55 -7.26 2.67
C ASN A 133 17.66 -8.13 2.08
N GLU A 134 18.24 -7.72 0.97
CA GLU A 134 19.30 -8.45 0.26
C GLU A 134 20.71 -8.04 0.70
N VAL A 135 20.81 -6.98 1.49
CA VAL A 135 22.09 -6.44 1.97
C VAL A 135 22.64 -7.20 3.19
N LYS A 136 21.91 -8.19 3.71
CA LYS A 136 22.30 -8.97 4.90
C LYS A 136 23.45 -9.92 4.59
N LYS A 137 24.66 -9.39 4.60
CA LYS A 137 25.90 -10.17 4.48
C LYS A 137 26.69 -10.07 5.78
N ALA A 138 27.46 -11.11 6.05
CA ALA A 138 28.34 -11.13 7.24
C ALA A 138 29.57 -10.22 7.07
N ASP A 139 29.95 -9.95 5.82
CA ASP A 139 31.10 -9.14 5.45
C ASP A 139 30.64 -7.76 4.91
N TRP A 140 31.31 -6.72 5.39
CA TRP A 140 31.06 -5.32 4.97
C TRP A 140 31.33 -5.09 3.47
N ALA A 141 32.39 -5.67 2.91
CA ALA A 141 32.71 -5.48 1.51
C ALA A 141 31.58 -5.98 0.60
N LEU A 142 31.06 -7.17 0.88
CA LEU A 142 29.91 -7.75 0.15
C LEU A 142 28.61 -6.97 0.40
N ALA A 143 28.40 -6.45 1.59
CA ALA A 143 27.24 -5.62 1.90
C ALA A 143 27.29 -4.30 1.12
N TYR A 144 28.46 -3.67 1.05
CA TYR A 144 28.67 -2.42 0.30
C TYR A 144 28.48 -2.62 -1.20
N GLU A 145 29.02 -3.71 -1.76
CA GLU A 145 28.81 -4.07 -3.17
C GLU A 145 27.32 -4.21 -3.50
N ASN A 146 26.54 -4.94 -2.67
CA ASN A 146 25.11 -5.10 -2.87
C ASN A 146 24.34 -3.77 -2.76
N ILE A 147 24.76 -2.87 -1.88
CA ILE A 147 24.17 -1.52 -1.80
C ILE A 147 24.47 -0.75 -3.09
N THR A 148 25.71 -0.79 -3.56
CA THR A 148 26.12 -0.07 -4.77
C THR A 148 25.36 -0.58 -5.99
N VAL A 149 25.23 -1.89 -6.13
CA VAL A 149 24.43 -2.51 -7.20
C VAL A 149 22.98 -2.08 -7.09
N ALA A 150 22.38 -2.15 -5.90
CA ALA A 150 20.98 -1.74 -5.72
C ALA A 150 20.74 -0.26 -6.04
N MET A 151 21.72 0.60 -5.82
CA MET A 151 21.65 2.03 -6.13
C MET A 151 21.96 2.35 -7.61
N SER A 152 22.61 1.47 -8.34
CA SER A 152 22.94 1.69 -9.76
C SER A 152 21.77 1.53 -10.72
N TRP A 153 20.61 1.09 -10.22
CA TRP A 153 19.37 0.93 -10.99
C TRP A 153 18.49 2.20 -10.99
N PHE A 154 18.93 3.26 -10.33
CA PHE A 154 18.25 4.56 -10.27
C PHE A 154 19.07 5.65 -10.99
#